data_00fffc063232611b7895bd1bdc9d176f
#
_entry.id   00fffc063232611b7895bd1bdc9d176f
#
_cell.length_a   1.000
_cell.length_b   1.000
_cell.length_c   1.000
_cell.angle_alpha   90.00
_cell.angle_beta   90.00
_cell.angle_gamma   90.00
#
_symmetry.space_group_name_H-M   'P 1'
#
loop_
_entity.id
_entity.type
_entity.pdbx_description
1 polymer ?
#
loop_
_entity_poly.entity_id
_entity_poly.type
_entity_poly.pdbx_seq_one_letter_code
_entity_poly.pdbx_strand_id
1 'polypeptide(L)'
;MAKKNENVINLVDTFQEFKELKNIDRTTMINVLEESFRSVIAKMFGSDKNYDVIVNPDKGDFEIRRNRVVVNDDELTNPNAEIALSEALKIDEDYEVGEEVTDEVSFVSFGRRAILNLRQALATKILELEKDSLYNKYKDMIGTIVAAEVYQIWKKEILLLDDEGNELLLPKSEQIPNDFYRKGDTVRAVVLRVDNLNNNPKIILSRTSPLFLQRLFEQEVPEINDGLITLKRIARIPGERAKIAVESYDDRIDPVGACVGVKGSRIHGIVRELRNENIDVINYTANIELFIKRALNPANVSSLILNEEERKVEVYLQPDQVSLAIGKGGMNIKLASMLTEYTIDVFREIDEENEEEDIYLEEFKDEIDEWVIDAIRNLGIDTAKGVLNAPREMLINKADLEEDTVDEVLAILRAEFENED
;
A
#
# COMPACT_ATOMS: atom_id res chain seq x y z
N MET A 1 14.10 67.93 4.68
CA MET A 1 14.41 66.58 5.18
C MET A 1 13.12 65.77 5.10
N ALA A 2 13.03 64.97 4.04
CA ALA A 2 11.85 64.16 3.75
C ALA A 2 11.88 62.96 4.72
N LYS A 3 10.80 62.79 5.52
CA LYS A 3 10.56 61.56 6.26
C LYS A 3 10.35 60.45 5.26
N LYS A 4 11.29 59.55 5.15
CA LYS A 4 11.19 58.28 4.44
C LYS A 4 9.96 57.55 5.00
N ASN A 5 8.95 57.30 4.15
CA ASN A 5 7.79 56.52 4.50
C ASN A 5 8.23 55.08 4.77
N GLU A 6 8.37 54.70 6.02
CA GLU A 6 8.68 53.36 6.51
C GLU A 6 7.54 52.35 6.37
N ASN A 7 6.54 52.66 5.58
CA ASN A 7 5.35 51.79 5.39
C ASN A 7 5.14 51.28 3.94
N VAL A 8 6.13 51.43 3.10
CA VAL A 8 6.11 50.70 1.83
C VAL A 8 6.46 49.28 2.19
N ILE A 9 5.51 48.38 2.02
CA ILE A 9 5.80 46.95 2.04
C ILE A 9 6.94 46.81 1.06
N ASN A 10 8.10 46.41 1.55
CA ASN A 10 9.20 46.13 0.66
C ASN A 10 8.88 44.77 0.02
N LEU A 11 8.00 44.83 -0.99
CA LEU A 11 7.60 43.65 -1.77
C LEU A 11 8.84 43.02 -2.40
N VAL A 12 9.90 43.78 -2.62
CA VAL A 12 11.18 43.29 -3.09
C VAL A 12 11.78 42.27 -2.10
N ASP A 13 11.74 42.55 -0.77
CA ASP A 13 12.22 41.62 0.23
C ASP A 13 11.32 40.37 0.29
N THR A 14 10.01 40.53 0.17
CA THR A 14 9.04 39.42 0.08
C THR A 14 9.27 38.61 -1.21
N PHE A 15 9.53 39.26 -2.34
CA PHE A 15 9.89 38.60 -3.62
C PHE A 15 11.22 37.82 -3.53
N GLN A 16 12.23 38.36 -2.83
CA GLN A 16 13.49 37.67 -2.65
C GLN A 16 13.36 36.49 -1.69
N GLU A 17 12.62 36.63 -0.61
CA GLU A 17 12.26 35.51 0.29
C GLU A 17 11.55 34.39 -0.46
N PHE A 18 10.63 34.71 -1.38
CA PHE A 18 9.92 33.72 -2.19
C PHE A 18 10.82 33.02 -3.21
N LYS A 19 11.72 33.75 -3.84
CA LYS A 19 12.66 33.20 -4.81
C LYS A 19 13.69 32.26 -4.16
N GLU A 20 14.13 32.61 -2.97
CA GLU A 20 15.13 31.80 -2.22
C GLU A 20 14.51 30.59 -1.52
N LEU A 21 13.23 30.69 -1.11
CA LEU A 21 12.64 29.66 -0.28
C LEU A 21 12.20 28.40 -1.02
N LYS A 22 11.81 28.38 -2.30
CA LYS A 22 11.22 27.13 -2.87
C LYS A 22 11.11 27.00 -4.40
N ASN A 23 12.08 27.33 -5.19
CA ASN A 23 12.09 26.88 -6.61
C ASN A 23 10.77 27.11 -7.37
N ILE A 24 9.96 28.11 -6.96
CA ILE A 24 8.72 28.47 -7.63
C ILE A 24 9.09 29.18 -8.94
N ASP A 25 8.57 28.72 -10.05
CA ASP A 25 8.83 29.35 -11.34
C ASP A 25 8.25 30.78 -11.39
N ARG A 26 8.92 31.61 -12.17
CA ARG A 26 8.61 33.03 -12.29
C ARG A 26 7.15 33.29 -12.69
N THR A 27 6.61 32.48 -13.59
CA THR A 27 5.25 32.61 -14.10
C THR A 27 4.22 32.33 -13.00
N THR A 28 4.42 31.26 -12.24
CA THR A 28 3.57 30.92 -11.11
C THR A 28 3.58 32.02 -10.04
N MET A 29 4.75 32.60 -9.77
CA MET A 29 4.87 33.69 -8.80
C MET A 29 4.09 34.95 -9.25
N ILE A 30 4.15 35.34 -10.54
CA ILE A 30 3.40 36.45 -11.08
C ILE A 30 1.90 36.20 -10.89
N ASN A 31 1.42 35.03 -11.30
CA ASN A 31 0.01 34.67 -11.20
C ASN A 31 -0.51 34.74 -9.75
N VAL A 32 0.27 34.21 -8.79
CA VAL A 32 -0.10 34.26 -7.36
C VAL A 32 -0.21 35.68 -6.83
N LEU A 33 0.71 36.55 -7.26
CA LEU A 33 0.68 37.95 -6.87
C LEU A 33 -0.52 38.67 -7.46
N GLU A 34 -0.76 38.52 -8.77
CA GLU A 34 -1.91 39.11 -9.46
C GLU A 34 -3.23 38.64 -8.83
N GLU A 35 -3.40 37.33 -8.60
CA GLU A 35 -4.59 36.79 -7.94
C GLU A 35 -4.77 37.32 -6.52
N SER A 36 -3.67 37.47 -5.77
CA SER A 36 -3.72 37.98 -4.40
C SER A 36 -4.16 39.45 -4.37
N PHE A 37 -3.62 40.28 -5.26
CA PHE A 37 -4.06 41.66 -5.41
C PHE A 37 -5.54 41.73 -5.84
N ARG A 38 -5.96 40.98 -6.84
CA ARG A 38 -7.34 40.90 -7.29
C ARG A 38 -8.30 40.50 -6.16
N SER A 39 -7.91 39.49 -5.38
CA SER A 39 -8.69 39.04 -4.21
C SER A 39 -8.90 40.16 -3.17
N VAL A 40 -7.87 40.95 -2.91
CA VAL A 40 -7.94 42.07 -1.98
C VAL A 40 -8.84 43.20 -2.54
N ILE A 41 -8.69 43.53 -3.82
CA ILE A 41 -9.49 44.53 -4.53
C ILE A 41 -10.95 44.11 -4.50
N ALA A 42 -11.27 42.87 -4.85
CA ALA A 42 -12.62 42.33 -4.83
C ALA A 42 -13.25 42.39 -3.44
N LYS A 43 -12.48 42.11 -2.38
CA LYS A 43 -12.97 42.23 -0.97
C LYS A 43 -13.24 43.67 -0.56
N MET A 44 -12.50 44.62 -1.10
CA MET A 44 -12.64 46.02 -0.72
C MET A 44 -13.72 46.76 -1.51
N PHE A 45 -13.82 46.48 -2.80
CA PHE A 45 -14.67 47.20 -3.72
C PHE A 45 -15.85 46.39 -4.28
N GLY A 46 -15.96 45.12 -3.88
CA GLY A 46 -17.04 44.21 -4.29
C GLY A 46 -16.77 43.53 -5.66
N SER A 47 -15.84 44.04 -6.46
CA SER A 47 -15.45 43.48 -7.76
C SER A 47 -14.03 43.91 -8.11
N ASP A 48 -13.32 43.05 -8.84
CA ASP A 48 -11.97 43.31 -9.41
C ASP A 48 -12.01 43.46 -10.93
N LYS A 49 -13.20 43.38 -11.57
CA LYS A 49 -13.33 43.30 -13.06
C LYS A 49 -12.81 44.53 -13.78
N ASN A 50 -12.85 45.68 -13.12
CA ASN A 50 -12.39 46.96 -13.68
C ASN A 50 -11.00 47.37 -13.20
N TYR A 51 -10.23 46.36 -12.67
CA TYR A 51 -8.84 46.60 -12.26
C TYR A 51 -7.89 45.67 -13.03
N ASP A 52 -6.80 46.27 -13.55
CA ASP A 52 -5.69 45.57 -14.11
C ASP A 52 -4.51 45.62 -13.15
N VAL A 53 -4.01 44.44 -12.76
CA VAL A 53 -2.83 44.31 -11.91
C VAL A 53 -1.68 43.80 -12.76
N ILE A 54 -0.63 44.62 -12.86
CA ILE A 54 0.55 44.33 -13.64
C ILE A 54 1.72 44.16 -12.66
N VAL A 55 2.33 42.98 -12.64
CA VAL A 55 3.46 42.66 -11.76
C VAL A 55 4.73 42.56 -12.60
N ASN A 56 5.74 43.34 -12.24
CA ASN A 56 7.07 43.28 -12.87
C ASN A 56 8.04 42.58 -11.90
N PRO A 57 8.33 41.29 -12.10
CA PRO A 57 9.16 40.52 -11.21
C PRO A 57 10.65 40.87 -11.27
N ASP A 58 11.12 41.54 -12.34
CA ASP A 58 12.54 41.94 -12.45
C ASP A 58 12.87 43.13 -11.57
N LYS A 59 11.93 44.05 -11.47
CA LYS A 59 12.06 45.26 -10.66
C LYS A 59 11.50 45.11 -9.25
N GLY A 60 10.65 44.06 -9.02
CA GLY A 60 9.88 43.92 -7.81
C GLY A 60 8.78 44.97 -7.68
N ASP A 61 8.38 45.58 -8.81
CA ASP A 61 7.33 46.58 -8.89
C ASP A 61 6.01 45.97 -9.30
N PHE A 62 4.94 46.64 -8.93
CA PHE A 62 3.60 46.36 -9.39
C PHE A 62 2.86 47.65 -9.71
N GLU A 63 1.96 47.60 -10.68
CA GLU A 63 1.09 48.68 -11.09
C GLU A 63 -0.35 48.21 -11.03
N ILE A 64 -1.23 49.01 -10.43
CA ILE A 64 -2.65 48.74 -10.39
C ILE A 64 -3.32 49.84 -11.21
N ARG A 65 -3.98 49.44 -12.29
CA ARG A 65 -4.74 50.31 -13.15
C ARG A 65 -6.22 50.05 -12.88
N ARG A 66 -6.99 51.14 -12.77
CA ARG A 66 -8.41 51.08 -12.63
C ARG A 66 -9.05 51.65 -13.88
N ASN A 67 -9.92 50.87 -14.52
CA ASN A 67 -10.67 51.23 -15.69
C ASN A 67 -12.08 51.69 -15.27
N ARG A 68 -12.44 52.94 -15.60
CA ARG A 68 -13.73 53.51 -15.27
C ARG A 68 -14.40 54.05 -16.51
N VAL A 69 -15.73 53.86 -16.59
CA VAL A 69 -16.51 54.37 -17.75
C VAL A 69 -16.97 55.80 -17.42
N VAL A 70 -16.80 56.70 -18.36
CA VAL A 70 -17.29 58.10 -18.23
C VAL A 70 -18.82 58.13 -18.32
N VAL A 71 -19.43 58.67 -17.29
CA VAL A 71 -20.89 58.88 -17.18
C VAL A 71 -21.22 60.35 -16.96
N ASN A 72 -22.47 60.77 -17.24
CA ASN A 72 -22.90 62.10 -16.85
C ASN A 72 -22.81 62.31 -15.34
N ASP A 73 -22.52 63.54 -14.93
CA ASP A 73 -22.32 63.87 -13.52
C ASP A 73 -23.52 63.48 -12.62
N ASP A 74 -24.73 63.48 -13.17
CA ASP A 74 -25.99 63.11 -12.46
C ASP A 74 -26.23 61.58 -12.46
N GLU A 75 -25.53 60.80 -13.26
CA GLU A 75 -25.70 59.34 -13.43
C GLU A 75 -24.65 58.53 -12.68
N LEU A 76 -23.74 59.13 -11.96
CA LEU A 76 -22.69 58.46 -11.19
C LEU A 76 -23.29 57.63 -10.06
N THR A 77 -23.25 56.30 -10.23
CA THR A 77 -23.77 55.36 -9.22
C THR A 77 -22.65 54.64 -8.47
N ASN A 78 -21.59 54.27 -9.18
CA ASN A 78 -20.47 53.52 -8.59
C ASN A 78 -19.12 54.21 -8.91
N PRO A 79 -18.56 54.98 -7.95
CA PRO A 79 -17.28 55.70 -8.18
C PRO A 79 -16.08 54.81 -8.46
N ASN A 80 -16.16 53.49 -8.20
CA ASN A 80 -15.10 52.57 -8.51
C ASN A 80 -15.11 52.10 -9.99
N ALA A 81 -16.27 52.05 -10.62
CA ALA A 81 -16.45 51.59 -11.99
C ALA A 81 -16.77 52.73 -12.96
N GLU A 82 -17.19 53.87 -12.43
CA GLU A 82 -17.66 55.05 -13.22
C GLU A 82 -16.89 56.29 -12.79
N ILE A 83 -16.76 57.24 -13.70
CA ILE A 83 -16.15 58.55 -13.48
C ILE A 83 -17.08 59.62 -14.06
N ALA A 84 -17.31 60.70 -13.32
CA ALA A 84 -18.09 61.82 -13.81
C ALA A 84 -17.39 62.53 -14.98
N LEU A 85 -18.15 62.95 -15.97
CA LEU A 85 -17.61 63.64 -17.13
C LEU A 85 -16.75 64.86 -16.75
N SER A 86 -17.22 65.63 -15.75
CA SER A 86 -16.50 66.80 -15.23
C SER A 86 -15.12 66.44 -14.60
N GLU A 87 -14.95 65.19 -14.12
CA GLU A 87 -13.70 64.70 -13.59
C GLU A 87 -12.82 64.09 -14.69
N ALA A 88 -13.41 63.39 -15.67
CA ALA A 88 -12.73 62.82 -16.81
C ALA A 88 -12.08 63.92 -17.68
N LEU A 89 -12.78 65.02 -17.94
CA LEU A 89 -12.28 66.18 -18.65
C LEU A 89 -11.12 66.91 -17.95
N LYS A 90 -10.85 66.71 -16.69
CA LYS A 90 -9.65 67.19 -16.00
C LYS A 90 -8.40 66.31 -16.30
N ILE A 91 -8.62 65.08 -16.74
CA ILE A 91 -7.54 64.14 -17.09
C ILE A 91 -7.16 64.37 -18.57
N ASP A 92 -8.16 64.37 -19.43
CA ASP A 92 -8.00 64.73 -20.86
C ASP A 92 -9.25 65.44 -21.37
N GLU A 93 -9.08 66.55 -22.11
CA GLU A 93 -10.17 67.39 -22.62
C GLU A 93 -11.02 66.69 -23.68
N ASP A 94 -10.52 65.59 -24.29
CA ASP A 94 -11.16 64.86 -25.38
C ASP A 94 -12.10 63.72 -24.96
N TYR A 95 -12.24 63.43 -23.64
CA TYR A 95 -13.10 62.34 -23.17
C TYR A 95 -14.60 62.61 -23.36
N GLU A 96 -15.30 61.60 -23.89
CA GLU A 96 -16.74 61.59 -24.09
C GLU A 96 -17.44 60.56 -23.17
N VAL A 97 -18.76 60.77 -22.93
CA VAL A 97 -19.58 59.83 -22.17
C VAL A 97 -19.61 58.47 -22.86
N GLY A 98 -19.31 57.39 -22.09
CA GLY A 98 -19.21 56.01 -22.57
C GLY A 98 -17.79 55.54 -22.89
N GLU A 99 -16.81 56.41 -22.85
CA GLU A 99 -15.39 56.05 -23.03
C GLU A 99 -14.80 55.52 -21.73
N GLU A 100 -13.73 54.68 -21.83
CA GLU A 100 -13.01 54.16 -20.68
C GLU A 100 -11.81 55.04 -20.30
N VAL A 101 -11.74 55.44 -19.06
CA VAL A 101 -10.61 56.16 -18.46
C VAL A 101 -9.82 55.20 -17.60
N THR A 102 -8.54 55.07 -17.88
CA THR A 102 -7.60 54.26 -17.07
C THR A 102 -6.80 55.18 -16.17
N ASP A 103 -6.90 54.99 -14.86
CA ASP A 103 -6.09 55.70 -13.87
C ASP A 103 -5.22 54.75 -13.04
N GLU A 104 -3.99 55.17 -12.77
CA GLU A 104 -3.12 54.44 -11.87
C GLU A 104 -3.53 54.65 -10.43
N VAL A 105 -3.68 53.56 -9.69
CA VAL A 105 -4.12 53.59 -8.29
C VAL A 105 -2.99 53.10 -7.40
N SER A 106 -2.56 53.95 -6.49
CA SER A 106 -1.58 53.57 -5.48
C SER A 106 -2.18 52.60 -4.46
N PHE A 107 -1.60 51.42 -4.32
CA PHE A 107 -2.09 50.43 -3.31
C PHE A 107 -2.03 50.94 -1.89
N VAL A 108 -1.13 51.87 -1.60
CA VAL A 108 -1.02 52.52 -0.27
C VAL A 108 -2.31 53.30 0.06
N SER A 109 -3.02 53.81 -0.95
CA SER A 109 -4.29 54.53 -0.75
C SER A 109 -5.41 53.65 -0.23
N PHE A 110 -5.30 52.32 -0.40
CA PHE A 110 -6.28 51.36 0.12
C PHE A 110 -6.18 51.14 1.64
N GLY A 111 -5.13 51.70 2.26
CA GLY A 111 -4.95 51.71 3.70
C GLY A 111 -4.40 50.43 4.31
N ARG A 112 -4.14 50.48 5.64
CA ARG A 112 -3.46 49.38 6.36
C ARG A 112 -4.19 48.04 6.31
N ARG A 113 -5.55 48.06 6.24
CA ARG A 113 -6.35 46.84 6.18
C ARG A 113 -6.11 46.07 4.87
N ALA A 114 -5.98 46.78 3.74
CA ALA A 114 -5.68 46.17 2.45
C ALA A 114 -4.28 45.48 2.47
N ILE A 115 -3.32 46.15 3.06
CA ILE A 115 -1.95 45.63 3.22
C ILE A 115 -1.93 44.32 4.02
N LEU A 116 -2.67 44.30 5.15
CA LEU A 116 -2.77 43.08 5.97
C LEU A 116 -3.51 41.95 5.24
N ASN A 117 -4.58 42.29 4.52
CA ASN A 117 -5.32 41.30 3.70
C ASN A 117 -4.46 40.73 2.59
N LEU A 118 -3.65 41.57 1.91
CA LEU A 118 -2.71 41.09 0.88
C LEU A 118 -1.68 40.12 1.44
N ARG A 119 -1.06 40.48 2.59
CA ARG A 119 -0.09 39.57 3.26
C ARG A 119 -0.73 38.22 3.60
N GLN A 120 -1.96 38.23 4.12
CA GLN A 120 -2.67 37.01 4.46
C GLN A 120 -3.05 36.20 3.20
N ALA A 121 -3.53 36.85 2.14
CA ALA A 121 -3.86 36.21 0.86
C ALA A 121 -2.62 35.54 0.24
N LEU A 122 -1.49 36.27 0.21
CA LEU A 122 -0.22 35.73 -0.27
C LEU A 122 0.23 34.51 0.54
N ALA A 123 0.24 34.61 1.88
CA ALA A 123 0.63 33.49 2.73
C ALA A 123 -0.26 32.25 2.50
N THR A 124 -1.57 32.44 2.30
CA THR A 124 -2.50 31.34 2.02
C THR A 124 -2.21 30.71 0.66
N LYS A 125 -2.01 31.53 -0.38
CA LYS A 125 -1.71 31.04 -1.75
C LYS A 125 -0.40 30.27 -1.82
N ILE A 126 0.62 30.73 -1.12
CA ILE A 126 1.91 30.04 -1.05
C ILE A 126 1.76 28.67 -0.39
N LEU A 127 1.05 28.64 0.74
CA LEU A 127 0.78 27.37 1.44
C LEU A 127 -0.02 26.40 0.55
N GLU A 128 -0.96 26.90 -0.27
CA GLU A 128 -1.68 26.09 -1.25
C GLU A 128 -0.70 25.50 -2.30
N LEU A 129 0.16 26.34 -2.87
CA LEU A 129 1.16 25.87 -3.86
C LEU A 129 2.15 24.84 -3.28
N GLU A 130 2.60 25.06 -2.04
CA GLU A 130 3.46 24.09 -1.33
C GLU A 130 2.78 22.74 -1.19
N LYS A 131 1.50 22.75 -0.80
CA LYS A 131 0.71 21.54 -0.67
C LYS A 131 0.47 20.84 -2.00
N ASP A 132 0.17 21.59 -3.05
CA ASP A 132 -0.01 21.05 -4.39
C ASP A 132 1.29 20.45 -4.95
N SER A 133 2.41 21.13 -4.73
CA SER A 133 3.74 20.62 -5.11
C SER A 133 4.07 19.34 -4.35
N LEU A 134 3.83 19.30 -3.04
CA LEU A 134 4.02 18.12 -2.21
C LEU A 134 3.12 16.96 -2.68
N TYR A 135 1.85 17.23 -2.95
CA TYR A 135 0.92 16.23 -3.47
C TYR A 135 1.41 15.63 -4.79
N ASN A 136 1.78 16.46 -5.75
CA ASN A 136 2.25 16.01 -7.07
C ASN A 136 3.56 15.22 -6.94
N LYS A 137 4.53 15.70 -6.16
CA LYS A 137 5.80 15.00 -5.89
C LYS A 137 5.55 13.58 -5.40
N TYR A 138 4.75 13.42 -4.35
CA TYR A 138 4.53 12.09 -3.76
C TYR A 138 3.53 11.22 -4.53
N LYS A 139 2.65 11.83 -5.31
CA LYS A 139 1.79 11.11 -6.26
C LYS A 139 2.62 10.37 -7.31
N ASP A 140 3.66 11.01 -7.83
CA ASP A 140 4.59 10.39 -8.80
C ASP A 140 5.51 9.35 -8.13
N MET A 141 5.66 9.42 -6.81
CA MET A 141 6.44 8.46 -6.01
C MET A 141 5.62 7.28 -5.50
N ILE A 142 4.32 7.19 -5.79
CA ILE A 142 3.51 6.04 -5.38
C ILE A 142 4.15 4.74 -5.90
N GLY A 143 4.31 3.76 -5.00
CA GLY A 143 4.96 2.49 -5.31
C GLY A 143 6.49 2.52 -5.23
N THR A 144 7.14 3.63 -4.90
CA THR A 144 8.59 3.70 -4.66
C THR A 144 8.92 3.60 -3.16
N ILE A 145 10.12 3.12 -2.83
CA ILE A 145 10.61 3.12 -1.45
C ILE A 145 11.17 4.49 -1.10
N VAL A 146 10.75 4.99 0.05
CA VAL A 146 11.32 6.17 0.70
C VAL A 146 11.92 5.79 2.03
N ALA A 147 12.97 6.52 2.44
CA ALA A 147 13.54 6.44 3.78
C ALA A 147 13.18 7.72 4.53
N ALA A 148 12.71 7.58 5.77
CA ALA A 148 12.33 8.73 6.57
C ALA A 148 12.62 8.48 8.05
N GLU A 149 12.87 9.54 8.80
CA GLU A 149 13.20 9.47 10.23
C GLU A 149 11.94 9.53 11.09
N VAL A 150 11.87 8.70 12.13
CA VAL A 150 10.78 8.72 13.11
C VAL A 150 10.83 10.01 13.93
N TYR A 151 9.86 10.87 13.70
CA TYR A 151 9.70 12.11 14.45
C TYR A 151 8.86 11.94 15.72
N GLN A 152 7.68 11.29 15.55
CA GLN A 152 6.78 11.08 16.67
C GLN A 152 5.99 9.77 16.51
N ILE A 153 5.79 9.06 17.61
CA ILE A 153 5.02 7.80 17.66
C ILE A 153 3.70 8.07 18.36
N TRP A 154 2.60 7.86 17.63
CA TRP A 154 1.25 7.94 18.16
C TRP A 154 0.63 6.55 18.33
N LYS A 155 -0.49 6.46 19.02
CA LYS A 155 -1.16 5.18 19.27
C LYS A 155 -1.62 4.48 17.98
N LYS A 156 -2.01 5.25 16.95
CA LYS A 156 -2.59 4.73 15.71
C LYS A 156 -1.65 4.79 14.51
N GLU A 157 -0.63 5.61 14.56
CA GLU A 157 0.27 5.86 13.44
C GLU A 157 1.62 6.42 13.92
N ILE A 158 2.62 6.36 13.08
CA ILE A 158 3.93 6.95 13.29
C ILE A 158 4.09 8.11 12.31
N LEU A 159 4.47 9.28 12.82
CA LEU A 159 4.86 10.42 12.02
C LEU A 159 6.34 10.34 11.72
N LEU A 160 6.65 10.37 10.45
CA LEU A 160 8.01 10.34 9.91
C LEU A 160 8.30 11.66 9.19
N LEU A 161 9.56 12.04 9.13
CA LEU A 161 10.04 13.17 8.33
C LEU A 161 11.03 12.67 7.29
N ASP A 162 10.86 13.13 6.05
CA ASP A 162 11.87 12.94 5.02
C ASP A 162 13.04 13.93 5.18
N ASP A 163 14.04 13.86 4.29
CA ASP A 163 15.22 14.72 4.32
C ASP A 163 14.89 16.21 4.09
N GLU A 164 13.73 16.52 3.52
CA GLU A 164 13.25 17.89 3.31
C GLU A 164 12.33 18.38 4.44
N GLY A 165 12.05 17.54 5.44
CA GLY A 165 11.16 17.83 6.56
C GLY A 165 9.66 17.65 6.23
N ASN A 166 9.32 16.98 5.15
CA ASN A 166 7.93 16.67 4.83
C ASN A 166 7.39 15.57 5.74
N GLU A 167 6.13 15.71 6.14
CA GLU A 167 5.45 14.77 7.01
C GLU A 167 4.93 13.55 6.24
N LEU A 168 5.35 12.36 6.66
CA LEU A 168 4.93 11.07 6.13
C LEU A 168 4.28 10.27 7.25
N LEU A 169 3.19 9.56 6.96
CA LEU A 169 2.44 8.80 7.93
C LEU A 169 2.57 7.30 7.68
N LEU A 170 2.89 6.55 8.73
CA LEU A 170 2.91 5.09 8.74
C LEU A 170 1.84 4.58 9.72
N PRO A 171 0.59 4.33 9.24
CA PRO A 171 -0.49 3.81 10.07
C PRO A 171 -0.13 2.46 10.69
N LYS A 172 -0.71 2.14 11.84
CA LYS A 172 -0.44 0.86 12.53
C LYS A 172 -0.82 -0.37 11.70
N SER A 173 -1.85 -0.27 10.86
CA SER A 173 -2.25 -1.31 9.90
C SER A 173 -1.21 -1.58 8.82
N GLU A 174 -0.36 -0.60 8.55
CA GLU A 174 0.68 -0.64 7.53
C GLU A 174 2.08 -0.92 8.11
N GLN A 175 2.18 -1.18 9.41
CA GLN A 175 3.39 -1.62 10.11
C GLN A 175 3.44 -3.14 10.15
N ILE A 176 4.63 -3.72 9.98
CA ILE A 176 4.84 -5.15 10.22
C ILE A 176 4.60 -5.41 11.73
N PRO A 177 3.87 -6.47 12.13
CA PRO A 177 3.53 -6.72 13.53
C PRO A 177 4.72 -6.69 14.49
N ASN A 178 5.90 -7.11 14.01
CA ASN A 178 7.14 -7.17 14.80
C ASN A 178 8.01 -5.91 14.66
N ASP A 179 7.53 -4.87 13.97
CA ASP A 179 8.24 -3.60 13.87
C ASP A 179 8.20 -2.87 15.22
N PHE A 180 9.36 -2.44 15.66
CA PHE A 180 9.51 -1.61 16.82
C PHE A 180 10.42 -0.43 16.47
N TYR A 181 9.92 0.78 16.69
CA TYR A 181 10.61 2.02 16.34
C TYR A 181 10.79 2.92 17.54
N ARG A 182 11.84 3.70 17.51
CA ARG A 182 12.13 4.79 18.45
C ARG A 182 12.26 6.09 17.67
N LYS A 183 12.07 7.20 18.36
CA LYS A 183 12.35 8.53 17.78
C LYS A 183 13.80 8.59 17.31
N GLY A 184 13.99 9.06 16.08
CA GLY A 184 15.31 9.14 15.43
C GLY A 184 15.70 7.92 14.61
N ASP A 185 14.90 6.81 14.65
CA ASP A 185 15.17 5.65 13.80
C ASP A 185 14.82 5.97 12.36
N THR A 186 15.63 5.49 11.41
CA THR A 186 15.29 5.55 9.99
C THR A 186 14.42 4.38 9.60
N VAL A 187 13.29 4.65 8.94
CA VAL A 187 12.33 3.67 8.45
C VAL A 187 12.29 3.72 6.94
N ARG A 188 12.39 2.55 6.31
CA ARG A 188 12.17 2.36 4.88
C ARG A 188 10.77 1.80 4.66
N ALA A 189 10.01 2.43 3.79
CA ALA A 189 8.66 1.99 3.46
C ALA A 189 8.30 2.42 2.03
N VAL A 190 7.30 1.79 1.44
CA VAL A 190 6.76 2.18 0.14
C VAL A 190 5.72 3.27 0.31
N VAL A 191 5.70 4.25 -0.59
CA VAL A 191 4.58 5.21 -0.69
C VAL A 191 3.37 4.44 -1.21
N LEU A 192 2.39 4.22 -0.33
CA LEU A 192 1.20 3.44 -0.66
C LEU A 192 0.18 4.28 -1.42
N ARG A 193 -0.11 5.47 -0.91
CA ARG A 193 -1.05 6.42 -1.51
C ARG A 193 -0.86 7.82 -0.94
N VAL A 194 -1.40 8.79 -1.63
CA VAL A 194 -1.47 10.18 -1.17
C VAL A 194 -2.93 10.60 -1.10
N ASP A 195 -3.43 10.82 0.11
CA ASP A 195 -4.79 11.26 0.36
C ASP A 195 -4.81 12.80 0.40
N ASN A 196 -5.64 13.44 -0.42
CA ASN A 196 -5.79 14.91 -0.42
C ASN A 196 -7.18 15.29 0.09
N LEU A 197 -7.30 15.49 1.40
CA LEU A 197 -8.53 15.93 2.06
C LEU A 197 -8.42 17.42 2.38
N ASN A 198 -9.35 18.22 1.86
CA ASN A 198 -9.39 19.67 2.10
C ASN A 198 -8.08 20.39 1.76
N ASN A 199 -7.50 20.06 0.63
CA ASN A 199 -6.20 20.58 0.19
C ASN A 199 -5.08 20.40 1.23
N ASN A 200 -5.10 19.27 1.95
CA ASN A 200 -4.08 18.89 2.90
C ASN A 200 -3.59 17.48 2.56
N PRO A 201 -2.52 17.34 1.75
CA PRO A 201 -1.98 16.05 1.33
C PRO A 201 -1.45 15.27 2.53
N LYS A 202 -1.88 14.02 2.63
CA LYS A 202 -1.36 13.04 3.59
C LYS A 202 -0.68 11.92 2.82
N ILE A 203 0.59 11.77 3.02
CA ILE A 203 1.40 10.72 2.38
C ILE A 203 1.37 9.50 3.29
N ILE A 204 0.75 8.43 2.80
CA ILE A 204 0.61 7.18 3.55
C ILE A 204 1.65 6.18 3.07
N LEU A 205 2.47 5.74 4.00
CA LEU A 205 3.49 4.73 3.80
C LEU A 205 3.01 3.34 4.20
N SER A 206 3.58 2.31 3.61
CA SER A 206 3.31 0.92 3.96
C SER A 206 4.59 0.08 3.99
N ARG A 207 4.66 -0.81 4.98
CA ARG A 207 5.64 -1.90 5.07
C ARG A 207 4.99 -3.26 4.92
N THR A 208 3.65 -3.32 4.93
CA THR A 208 2.85 -4.55 4.76
C THR A 208 2.50 -4.84 3.31
N SER A 209 2.51 -3.83 2.44
CA SER A 209 2.18 -3.95 1.02
C SER A 209 3.11 -4.95 0.29
N PRO A 210 2.57 -5.79 -0.60
CA PRO A 210 3.39 -6.61 -1.50
C PRO A 210 4.36 -5.80 -2.36
N LEU A 211 4.00 -4.56 -2.72
CA LEU A 211 4.88 -3.64 -3.44
C LEU A 211 6.18 -3.34 -2.69
N PHE A 212 6.14 -3.28 -1.36
CA PHE A 212 7.35 -3.06 -0.58
C PHE A 212 8.34 -4.22 -0.77
N LEU A 213 7.85 -5.46 -0.70
CA LEU A 213 8.68 -6.64 -0.97
C LEU A 213 9.21 -6.65 -2.41
N GLN A 214 8.36 -6.32 -3.38
CA GLN A 214 8.78 -6.22 -4.79
C GLN A 214 9.93 -5.24 -4.97
N ARG A 215 9.81 -4.02 -4.44
CA ARG A 215 10.84 -3.00 -4.54
C ARG A 215 12.15 -3.37 -3.83
N LEU A 216 12.06 -4.10 -2.72
CA LEU A 216 13.25 -4.65 -2.06
C LEU A 216 13.99 -5.63 -2.97
N PHE A 217 13.28 -6.53 -3.66
CA PHE A 217 13.89 -7.44 -4.64
C PHE A 217 14.51 -6.68 -5.82
N GLU A 218 13.85 -5.67 -6.35
CA GLU A 218 14.40 -4.83 -7.42
C GLU A 218 15.70 -4.12 -7.02
N GLN A 219 15.84 -3.75 -5.75
CA GLN A 219 17.06 -3.13 -5.22
C GLN A 219 18.20 -4.13 -4.98
N GLU A 220 17.89 -5.35 -4.52
CA GLU A 220 18.87 -6.35 -4.13
C GLU A 220 19.28 -7.29 -5.28
N VAL A 221 18.45 -7.40 -6.33
CA VAL A 221 18.64 -8.33 -7.45
C VAL A 221 18.79 -7.54 -8.74
N PRO A 222 20.03 -7.32 -9.21
CA PRO A 222 20.29 -6.55 -10.44
C PRO A 222 19.54 -7.09 -11.66
N GLU A 223 19.42 -8.42 -11.79
CA GLU A 223 18.76 -9.07 -12.90
C GLU A 223 17.25 -8.72 -12.99
N ILE A 224 16.63 -8.36 -11.86
CA ILE A 224 15.25 -7.85 -11.84
C ILE A 224 15.24 -6.39 -12.30
N ASN A 225 16.18 -5.59 -11.81
CA ASN A 225 16.29 -4.18 -12.21
C ASN A 225 16.60 -4.03 -13.70
N ASP A 226 17.38 -4.94 -14.26
CA ASP A 226 17.75 -5.00 -15.69
C ASP A 226 16.62 -5.60 -16.56
N GLY A 227 15.52 -6.06 -15.97
CA GLY A 227 14.37 -6.63 -16.67
C GLY A 227 14.59 -8.05 -17.20
N LEU A 228 15.67 -8.74 -16.80
CA LEU A 228 15.96 -10.13 -17.18
C LEU A 228 15.09 -11.12 -16.40
N ILE A 229 14.73 -10.76 -15.16
CA ILE A 229 13.84 -11.52 -14.29
C ILE A 229 12.65 -10.65 -13.93
N THR A 230 11.46 -11.24 -13.94
CA THR A 230 10.23 -10.56 -13.55
C THR A 230 9.58 -11.26 -12.36
N LEU A 231 9.15 -10.49 -11.35
CA LEU A 231 8.26 -10.98 -10.30
C LEU A 231 6.83 -11.00 -10.84
N LYS A 232 6.30 -12.18 -11.09
CA LYS A 232 4.97 -12.36 -11.67
C LYS A 232 3.86 -12.24 -10.63
N ARG A 233 4.07 -12.82 -9.44
CA ARG A 233 3.08 -12.84 -8.37
C ARG A 233 3.76 -12.80 -7.01
N ILE A 234 3.09 -12.17 -6.06
CA ILE A 234 3.55 -12.03 -4.67
C ILE A 234 2.37 -12.32 -3.76
N ALA A 235 2.54 -13.26 -2.85
CA ALA A 235 1.64 -13.51 -1.74
C ALA A 235 2.38 -13.29 -0.42
N ARG A 236 1.80 -12.53 0.51
CA ARG A 236 2.50 -12.12 1.71
C ARG A 236 1.60 -12.11 2.94
N ILE A 237 2.11 -12.64 4.04
CA ILE A 237 1.59 -12.47 5.40
C ILE A 237 2.66 -11.68 6.13
N PRO A 238 2.49 -10.35 6.31
CA PRO A 238 3.55 -9.47 6.80
C PRO A 238 4.11 -9.89 8.15
N GLY A 239 5.44 -9.99 8.23
CA GLY A 239 6.17 -10.38 9.44
C GLY A 239 6.24 -11.88 9.70
N GLU A 240 5.57 -12.70 8.91
CA GLU A 240 5.54 -14.16 9.06
C GLU A 240 6.19 -14.85 7.86
N ARG A 241 5.54 -14.82 6.71
CA ARG A 241 6.00 -15.51 5.50
C ARG A 241 5.48 -14.86 4.23
N ALA A 242 6.27 -14.94 3.17
CA ALA A 242 5.89 -14.57 1.83
C ALA A 242 6.25 -15.67 0.82
N LYS A 243 5.50 -15.74 -0.28
CA LYS A 243 5.84 -16.52 -1.47
C LYS A 243 5.87 -15.60 -2.67
N ILE A 244 6.91 -15.73 -3.49
CA ILE A 244 7.05 -14.98 -4.74
C ILE A 244 7.25 -15.94 -5.90
N ALA A 245 6.60 -15.64 -7.02
CA ALA A 245 6.76 -16.37 -8.27
C ALA A 245 7.55 -15.52 -9.26
N VAL A 246 8.68 -16.03 -9.71
CA VAL A 246 9.63 -15.34 -10.59
C VAL A 246 9.77 -16.06 -11.92
N GLU A 247 10.00 -15.32 -12.98
CA GLU A 247 10.23 -15.82 -14.32
C GLU A 247 11.42 -15.12 -14.95
N SER A 248 12.27 -15.88 -15.65
CA SER A 248 13.34 -15.32 -16.49
C SER A 248 12.95 -15.38 -17.96
N TYR A 249 13.32 -14.35 -18.70
CA TYR A 249 13.21 -14.30 -20.17
C TYR A 249 14.44 -14.90 -20.86
N ASP A 250 15.52 -15.19 -20.13
CA ASP A 250 16.71 -15.86 -20.62
C ASP A 250 16.83 -17.25 -19.98
N ASP A 251 16.75 -18.30 -20.79
CA ASP A 251 16.82 -19.71 -20.34
C ASP A 251 18.15 -20.06 -19.63
N ARG A 252 19.18 -19.23 -19.80
CA ARG A 252 20.48 -19.42 -19.13
C ARG A 252 20.51 -18.89 -17.71
N ILE A 253 19.49 -18.13 -17.29
CA ILE A 253 19.40 -17.52 -15.97
C ILE A 253 18.43 -18.34 -15.13
N ASP A 254 18.91 -18.91 -14.02
CA ASP A 254 18.04 -19.46 -12.97
C ASP A 254 17.44 -18.30 -12.15
N PRO A 255 16.13 -17.98 -12.31
CA PRO A 255 15.53 -16.84 -11.63
C PRO A 255 15.44 -17.04 -10.11
N VAL A 256 15.28 -18.27 -9.64
CA VAL A 256 15.23 -18.58 -8.21
C VAL A 256 16.60 -18.41 -7.58
N GLY A 257 17.63 -19.00 -8.21
CA GLY A 257 19.02 -18.87 -7.76
C GLY A 257 19.50 -17.42 -7.73
N ALA A 258 19.13 -16.62 -8.74
CA ALA A 258 19.47 -15.21 -8.80
C ALA A 258 18.82 -14.38 -7.68
N CYS A 259 17.55 -14.64 -7.38
CA CYS A 259 16.84 -13.97 -6.28
C CYS A 259 17.36 -14.36 -4.90
N VAL A 260 17.70 -15.62 -4.70
CA VAL A 260 18.25 -16.13 -3.43
C VAL A 260 19.70 -15.66 -3.23
N GLY A 261 20.49 -15.70 -4.30
CA GLY A 261 21.92 -15.39 -4.28
C GLY A 261 22.76 -16.49 -3.64
N VAL A 262 24.08 -16.37 -3.78
CA VAL A 262 25.02 -17.36 -3.26
C VAL A 262 24.87 -17.50 -1.75
N LYS A 263 24.54 -18.71 -1.28
CA LYS A 263 24.26 -19.00 0.15
C LYS A 263 23.19 -18.08 0.78
N GLY A 264 22.26 -17.59 -0.02
CA GLY A 264 21.19 -16.72 0.46
C GLY A 264 21.60 -15.26 0.69
N SER A 265 22.74 -14.82 0.15
CA SER A 265 23.30 -13.49 0.44
C SER A 265 22.35 -12.33 0.10
N ARG A 266 21.58 -12.45 -0.99
CA ARG A 266 20.64 -11.41 -1.43
C ARG A 266 19.34 -11.46 -0.61
N ILE A 267 18.74 -12.63 -0.50
CA ILE A 267 17.47 -12.79 0.19
C ILE A 267 17.57 -12.49 1.70
N HIS A 268 18.71 -12.76 2.33
CA HIS A 268 18.92 -12.46 3.76
C HIS A 268 18.86 -10.97 4.06
N GLY A 269 19.29 -10.10 3.14
CA GLY A 269 19.16 -8.64 3.27
C GLY A 269 17.69 -8.24 3.38
N ILE A 270 16.86 -8.77 2.47
CA ILE A 270 15.41 -8.53 2.42
C ILE A 270 14.72 -9.10 3.66
N VAL A 271 15.01 -10.34 4.03
CA VAL A 271 14.45 -11.00 5.24
C VAL A 271 14.73 -10.19 6.50
N ARG A 272 15.93 -9.64 6.63
CA ARG A 272 16.31 -8.79 7.77
C ARG A 272 15.52 -7.47 7.79
N GLU A 273 15.36 -6.82 6.63
CA GLU A 273 14.55 -5.60 6.49
C GLU A 273 13.10 -5.85 6.92
N LEU A 274 12.55 -7.02 6.60
CA LEU A 274 11.18 -7.43 6.91
C LEU A 274 11.02 -8.11 8.28
N ARG A 275 11.97 -7.91 9.20
CA ARG A 275 11.91 -8.45 10.58
C ARG A 275 11.81 -9.96 10.64
N ASN A 276 12.62 -10.66 9.86
CA ASN A 276 12.71 -12.13 9.74
C ASN A 276 11.46 -12.78 9.11
N GLU A 277 10.78 -12.09 8.22
CA GLU A 277 9.75 -12.69 7.37
C GLU A 277 10.40 -13.71 6.41
N ASN A 278 9.96 -14.97 6.50
CA ASN A 278 10.49 -16.03 5.63
C ASN A 278 9.98 -15.84 4.20
N ILE A 279 10.86 -15.96 3.21
CA ILE A 279 10.50 -15.74 1.80
C ILE A 279 10.79 -17.01 1.00
N ASP A 280 9.74 -17.57 0.40
CA ASP A 280 9.84 -18.69 -0.54
C ASP A 280 9.82 -18.13 -1.98
N VAL A 281 10.84 -18.48 -2.74
CA VAL A 281 10.96 -18.09 -4.15
C VAL A 281 10.70 -19.32 -5.02
N ILE A 282 9.75 -19.23 -5.94
CA ILE A 282 9.39 -20.31 -6.85
C ILE A 282 9.42 -19.86 -8.31
N ASN A 283 9.69 -20.77 -9.22
CA ASN A 283 9.59 -20.51 -10.65
C ASN A 283 8.12 -20.40 -11.07
N TYR A 284 7.77 -19.28 -11.70
CA TYR A 284 6.47 -19.10 -12.35
C TYR A 284 6.32 -20.04 -13.54
N THR A 285 5.10 -20.43 -13.84
CA THR A 285 4.72 -21.14 -15.06
C THR A 285 3.29 -20.80 -15.43
N ALA A 286 3.00 -20.76 -16.72
CA ALA A 286 1.63 -20.57 -17.22
C ALA A 286 0.77 -21.84 -17.06
N ASN A 287 1.37 -23.03 -16.90
CA ASN A 287 0.64 -24.23 -16.54
C ASN A 287 0.19 -24.16 -15.09
N ILE A 288 -1.11 -24.01 -14.89
CA ILE A 288 -1.70 -23.77 -13.56
C ILE A 288 -1.50 -24.97 -12.61
N GLU A 289 -1.58 -26.20 -13.11
CA GLU A 289 -1.39 -27.40 -12.29
C GLU A 289 0.06 -27.44 -11.74
N LEU A 290 1.03 -27.22 -12.63
CA LEU A 290 2.43 -27.17 -12.24
C LEU A 290 2.71 -25.98 -11.32
N PHE A 291 2.01 -24.84 -11.52
CA PHE A 291 2.16 -23.66 -10.66
C PHE A 291 1.63 -23.94 -9.25
N ILE A 292 0.50 -24.61 -9.12
CA ILE A 292 -0.08 -25.00 -7.81
C ILE A 292 0.87 -25.98 -7.10
N LYS A 293 1.39 -27.00 -7.82
CA LYS A 293 2.38 -27.94 -7.26
C LYS A 293 3.62 -27.21 -6.72
N ARG A 294 4.14 -26.24 -7.47
CA ARG A 294 5.28 -25.41 -7.03
C ARG A 294 4.92 -24.50 -5.85
N ALA A 295 3.71 -23.94 -5.84
CA ALA A 295 3.25 -23.06 -4.77
C ALA A 295 3.09 -23.80 -3.42
N LEU A 296 2.79 -25.10 -3.43
CA LEU A 296 2.66 -25.93 -2.24
C LEU A 296 4.02 -26.45 -1.71
N ASN A 297 5.14 -26.21 -2.43
CA ASN A 297 6.44 -26.58 -1.92
C ASN A 297 6.64 -26.14 -0.45
N PRO A 298 7.19 -27.01 0.46
CA PRO A 298 7.94 -28.21 0.20
C PRO A 298 7.12 -29.52 0.08
N ALA A 299 5.78 -29.46 0.11
CA ALA A 299 4.96 -30.66 -0.04
C ALA A 299 5.01 -31.19 -1.49
N ASN A 300 5.07 -32.52 -1.63
CA ASN A 300 4.97 -33.20 -2.90
C ASN A 300 3.51 -33.56 -3.16
N VAL A 301 2.96 -33.04 -4.25
CA VAL A 301 1.57 -33.28 -4.67
C VAL A 301 1.52 -34.50 -5.58
N SER A 302 0.76 -35.53 -5.21
CA SER A 302 0.57 -36.75 -6.00
C SER A 302 -0.30 -36.45 -7.21
N SER A 303 -1.53 -36.04 -6.98
CA SER A 303 -2.49 -35.67 -8.00
C SER A 303 -3.26 -34.41 -7.63
N LEU A 304 -3.94 -33.81 -8.63
CA LEU A 304 -4.81 -32.67 -8.39
C LEU A 304 -5.98 -32.70 -9.39
N ILE A 305 -7.12 -32.21 -8.93
CA ILE A 305 -8.31 -32.03 -9.76
C ILE A 305 -8.63 -30.53 -9.78
N LEU A 306 -8.61 -29.95 -10.98
CA LEU A 306 -8.80 -28.52 -11.18
C LEU A 306 -10.23 -28.22 -11.61
N ASN A 307 -10.90 -27.31 -10.91
CA ASN A 307 -12.16 -26.70 -11.31
C ASN A 307 -11.90 -25.22 -11.68
N GLU A 308 -11.73 -24.97 -12.96
CA GLU A 308 -11.40 -23.61 -13.46
C GLU A 308 -12.58 -22.63 -13.30
N GLU A 309 -13.84 -23.11 -13.39
CA GLU A 309 -15.03 -22.25 -13.31
C GLU A 309 -15.17 -21.66 -11.90
N GLU A 310 -14.94 -22.47 -10.88
CA GLU A 310 -15.04 -22.05 -9.49
C GLU A 310 -13.70 -21.53 -8.91
N ARG A 311 -12.61 -21.62 -9.67
CA ARG A 311 -11.23 -21.37 -9.20
C ARG A 311 -10.90 -22.16 -7.93
N LYS A 312 -11.24 -23.44 -7.95
CA LYS A 312 -10.93 -24.40 -6.88
C LYS A 312 -10.02 -25.50 -7.40
N VAL A 313 -9.24 -26.05 -6.51
CA VAL A 313 -8.41 -27.22 -6.78
C VAL A 313 -8.43 -28.15 -5.58
N GLU A 314 -8.68 -29.41 -5.84
CA GLU A 314 -8.53 -30.50 -4.90
C GLU A 314 -7.14 -31.11 -5.10
N VAL A 315 -6.37 -31.16 -4.05
CA VAL A 315 -4.98 -31.62 -4.06
C VAL A 315 -4.87 -32.86 -3.19
N TYR A 316 -4.44 -33.97 -3.81
CA TYR A 316 -4.26 -35.25 -3.15
C TYR A 316 -2.78 -35.47 -2.83
N LEU A 317 -2.49 -35.83 -1.59
CA LEU A 317 -1.14 -35.94 -1.04
C LEU A 317 -1.04 -37.19 -0.17
N GLN A 318 0.16 -37.78 -0.17
CA GLN A 318 0.49 -38.82 0.81
C GLN A 318 0.31 -38.28 2.25
N PRO A 319 -0.08 -39.10 3.22
CA PRO A 319 -0.40 -38.70 4.60
C PRO A 319 0.70 -37.87 5.28
N ASP A 320 1.98 -38.19 5.02
CA ASP A 320 3.15 -37.47 5.55
C ASP A 320 3.33 -36.07 4.94
N GLN A 321 2.82 -35.82 3.71
CA GLN A 321 2.92 -34.57 2.98
C GLN A 321 1.86 -33.55 3.34
N VAL A 322 0.73 -34.00 3.89
CA VAL A 322 -0.43 -33.14 4.22
C VAL A 322 -0.05 -32.02 5.18
N SER A 323 0.71 -32.37 6.23
CA SER A 323 1.17 -31.38 7.22
C SER A 323 2.11 -30.33 6.61
N LEU A 324 2.91 -30.72 5.63
CA LEU A 324 3.80 -29.81 4.91
C LEU A 324 3.03 -28.87 3.97
N ALA A 325 2.00 -29.40 3.28
CA ALA A 325 1.12 -28.61 2.41
C ALA A 325 0.37 -27.54 3.18
N ILE A 326 -0.20 -27.89 4.33
CA ILE A 326 -0.91 -26.96 5.21
C ILE A 326 0.10 -25.97 5.83
N GLY A 327 1.22 -26.46 6.34
CA GLY A 327 2.23 -25.68 7.02
C GLY A 327 1.81 -25.19 8.40
N LYS A 328 2.73 -24.58 9.12
CA LYS A 328 2.48 -24.04 10.47
C LYS A 328 1.35 -23.02 10.43
N GLY A 329 0.28 -23.25 11.19
CA GLY A 329 -0.87 -22.34 11.25
C GLY A 329 -1.62 -22.13 9.91
N GLY A 330 -1.50 -23.09 8.97
CA GLY A 330 -2.14 -22.99 7.65
C GLY A 330 -1.50 -21.97 6.71
N MET A 331 -0.32 -21.44 7.04
CA MET A 331 0.30 -20.35 6.27
C MET A 331 0.74 -20.79 4.87
N ASN A 332 1.21 -22.05 4.72
CA ASN A 332 1.70 -22.51 3.42
C ASN A 332 0.57 -22.61 2.39
N ILE A 333 -0.53 -23.27 2.75
CA ILE A 333 -1.71 -23.39 1.88
C ILE A 333 -2.36 -22.02 1.63
N LYS A 334 -2.46 -21.16 2.64
CA LYS A 334 -3.00 -19.81 2.49
C LYS A 334 -2.20 -18.97 1.51
N LEU A 335 -0.87 -18.98 1.61
CA LEU A 335 0.01 -18.27 0.69
C LEU A 335 -0.02 -18.86 -0.71
N ALA A 336 -0.11 -20.19 -0.84
CA ALA A 336 -0.27 -20.86 -2.12
C ALA A 336 -1.59 -20.46 -2.79
N SER A 337 -2.70 -20.44 -2.05
CA SER A 337 -4.00 -19.97 -2.56
C SER A 337 -3.96 -18.50 -2.98
N MET A 338 -3.34 -17.62 -2.18
CA MET A 338 -3.18 -16.21 -2.56
C MET A 338 -2.31 -16.03 -3.80
N LEU A 339 -1.24 -16.83 -3.94
CA LEU A 339 -0.29 -16.73 -5.05
C LEU A 339 -0.89 -17.22 -6.37
N THR A 340 -1.66 -18.31 -6.32
CA THR A 340 -2.25 -18.96 -7.49
C THR A 340 -3.62 -18.39 -7.85
N GLU A 341 -4.28 -17.69 -6.90
CA GLU A 341 -5.67 -17.21 -6.99
C GLU A 341 -6.71 -18.35 -7.10
N TYR A 342 -6.37 -19.53 -6.58
CA TYR A 342 -7.25 -20.69 -6.47
C TYR A 342 -7.48 -21.03 -4.99
N THR A 343 -8.68 -21.44 -4.66
CA THR A 343 -8.95 -22.08 -3.36
C THR A 343 -8.41 -23.49 -3.40
N ILE A 344 -7.51 -23.82 -2.48
CA ILE A 344 -6.84 -25.13 -2.45
C ILE A 344 -7.42 -25.94 -1.30
N ASP A 345 -8.04 -27.06 -1.62
CA ASP A 345 -8.52 -28.06 -0.67
C ASP A 345 -7.57 -29.26 -0.70
N VAL A 346 -7.14 -29.69 0.50
CA VAL A 346 -6.13 -30.75 0.66
C VAL A 346 -6.80 -32.01 1.15
N PHE A 347 -6.60 -33.11 0.41
CA PHE A 347 -7.08 -34.44 0.73
C PHE A 347 -5.91 -35.40 0.91
N ARG A 348 -6.11 -36.39 1.76
CA ARG A 348 -5.19 -37.51 1.86
C ARG A 348 -5.44 -38.47 0.69
N GLU A 349 -4.37 -38.91 0.08
CA GLU A 349 -4.45 -40.04 -0.83
C GLU A 349 -4.70 -41.28 0.01
N ILE A 350 -5.86 -41.86 -0.17
CA ILE A 350 -6.19 -43.13 0.44
C ILE A 350 -5.64 -44.16 -0.52
N ASP A 351 -4.76 -45.04 -0.05
CA ASP A 351 -4.32 -46.21 -0.84
C ASP A 351 -5.57 -47.12 -0.95
N GLU A 352 -6.28 -47.02 -2.10
CA GLU A 352 -7.41 -47.88 -2.40
C GLU A 352 -7.06 -49.40 -2.33
N GLU A 353 -5.75 -49.72 -2.54
CA GLU A 353 -5.22 -51.08 -2.38
C GLU A 353 -5.32 -51.60 -0.91
N ASN A 354 -5.44 -50.70 0.08
CA ASN A 354 -5.58 -51.09 1.50
C ASN A 354 -7.03 -51.10 1.99
N GLU A 355 -7.98 -50.46 1.29
CA GLU A 355 -9.40 -50.49 1.70
C GLU A 355 -10.14 -51.69 1.13
N GLU A 356 -9.77 -52.23 -0.06
CA GLU A 356 -10.43 -53.42 -0.63
C GLU A 356 -10.10 -54.72 0.14
N GLU A 357 -9.09 -54.73 1.00
CA GLU A 357 -8.71 -55.90 1.81
C GLU A 357 -8.97 -55.74 3.31
N ASP A 358 -9.55 -54.63 3.78
CA ASP A 358 -9.80 -54.44 5.21
C ASP A 358 -11.29 -54.71 5.54
N ILE A 359 -11.51 -55.60 6.51
CA ILE A 359 -12.85 -56.08 6.85
C ILE A 359 -13.29 -55.34 8.13
N TYR A 360 -14.52 -54.80 8.14
CA TYR A 360 -15.06 -54.12 9.29
C TYR A 360 -15.32 -55.14 10.44
N LEU A 361 -15.02 -54.75 11.67
CA LEU A 361 -15.23 -55.60 12.86
C LEU A 361 -16.67 -56.03 13.03
N GLU A 362 -17.61 -55.31 12.42
CA GLU A 362 -19.04 -55.70 12.43
C GLU A 362 -19.33 -57.00 11.70
N GLU A 363 -18.47 -57.40 10.75
CA GLU A 363 -18.62 -58.65 10.01
C GLU A 363 -18.25 -59.90 10.85
N PHE A 364 -17.50 -59.68 11.94
CA PHE A 364 -17.07 -60.73 12.87
C PHE A 364 -18.04 -60.94 14.04
N LYS A 365 -19.26 -60.42 14.00
CA LYS A 365 -20.25 -60.56 15.12
C LYS A 365 -20.64 -61.99 15.44
N ASP A 366 -20.46 -62.88 14.47
CA ASP A 366 -20.73 -64.30 14.67
C ASP A 366 -19.58 -65.07 15.35
N GLU A 367 -18.37 -64.45 15.39
CA GLU A 367 -17.15 -65.07 15.91
C GLU A 367 -16.57 -64.32 17.11
N ILE A 368 -16.84 -63.00 17.22
CA ILE A 368 -16.39 -62.13 18.30
C ILE A 368 -17.61 -61.54 19.02
N ASP A 369 -17.62 -61.63 20.31
CA ASP A 369 -18.68 -61.06 21.14
C ASP A 369 -18.88 -59.56 20.85
N GLU A 370 -20.15 -59.15 20.72
CA GLU A 370 -20.51 -57.77 20.36
C GLU A 370 -19.92 -56.70 21.35
N TRP A 371 -19.88 -57.05 22.63
CA TRP A 371 -19.31 -56.14 23.63
C TRP A 371 -17.79 -55.92 23.46
N VAL A 372 -17.07 -56.91 22.92
CA VAL A 372 -15.63 -56.79 22.59
C VAL A 372 -15.43 -55.90 21.40
N ILE A 373 -16.24 -56.06 20.37
CA ILE A 373 -16.26 -55.19 19.17
C ILE A 373 -16.54 -53.76 19.57
N ASP A 374 -17.54 -53.51 20.43
CA ASP A 374 -17.87 -52.17 20.91
C ASP A 374 -16.74 -51.56 21.74
N ALA A 375 -16.08 -52.36 22.59
CA ALA A 375 -14.94 -51.91 23.36
C ALA A 375 -13.75 -51.44 22.47
N ILE A 376 -13.48 -52.18 21.40
CA ILE A 376 -12.43 -51.84 20.42
C ILE A 376 -12.82 -50.62 19.61
N ARG A 377 -14.07 -50.51 19.17
CA ARG A 377 -14.59 -49.36 18.43
C ARG A 377 -14.55 -48.06 19.24
N ASN A 378 -14.77 -48.14 20.56
CA ASN A 378 -14.61 -46.98 21.44
C ASN A 378 -13.18 -46.43 21.49
N LEU A 379 -12.17 -47.20 21.08
CA LEU A 379 -10.80 -46.75 20.89
C LEU A 379 -10.57 -46.08 19.52
N GLY A 380 -11.60 -46.04 18.63
CA GLY A 380 -11.50 -45.50 17.28
C GLY A 380 -10.92 -46.49 16.27
N ILE A 381 -11.02 -47.79 16.54
CA ILE A 381 -10.55 -48.89 15.67
C ILE A 381 -11.77 -49.65 15.14
N ASP A 382 -12.13 -49.47 13.87
CA ASP A 382 -13.36 -50.03 13.28
C ASP A 382 -13.08 -51.22 12.33
N THR A 383 -11.80 -51.52 12.07
CA THR A 383 -11.40 -52.53 11.07
C THR A 383 -10.49 -53.62 11.63
N ALA A 384 -10.51 -54.80 11.01
CA ALA A 384 -9.70 -55.96 11.41
C ALA A 384 -8.19 -55.67 11.32
N LYS A 385 -7.69 -55.06 10.22
CA LYS A 385 -6.30 -54.66 10.10
C LYS A 385 -5.93 -53.59 11.14
N GLY A 386 -6.87 -52.68 11.45
CA GLY A 386 -6.69 -51.69 12.49
C GLY A 386 -6.39 -52.34 13.87
N VAL A 387 -7.10 -53.40 14.19
CA VAL A 387 -6.86 -54.18 15.44
C VAL A 387 -5.54 -54.94 15.39
N LEU A 388 -5.23 -55.58 14.26
CA LEU A 388 -3.96 -56.34 14.12
C LEU A 388 -2.72 -55.44 14.18
N ASN A 389 -2.84 -54.19 13.78
CA ASN A 389 -1.76 -53.18 13.84
C ASN A 389 -1.71 -52.44 15.19
N ALA A 390 -2.71 -52.59 16.03
CA ALA A 390 -2.73 -51.95 17.35
C ALA A 390 -1.77 -52.66 18.33
N PRO A 391 -1.06 -51.91 19.18
CA PRO A 391 -0.26 -52.56 20.23
C PRO A 391 -1.15 -53.36 21.16
N ARG A 392 -0.81 -54.64 21.43
CA ARG A 392 -1.55 -55.56 22.31
C ARG A 392 -1.85 -54.93 23.68
N GLU A 393 -0.87 -54.21 24.26
CA GLU A 393 -1.02 -53.49 25.53
C GLU A 393 -2.10 -52.39 25.46
N MET A 394 -2.36 -51.81 24.30
CA MET A 394 -3.39 -50.81 24.11
C MET A 394 -4.79 -51.44 24.20
N LEU A 395 -4.99 -52.61 23.60
CA LEU A 395 -6.25 -53.35 23.64
C LEU A 395 -6.57 -53.83 25.04
N ILE A 396 -5.57 -54.31 25.80
CA ILE A 396 -5.75 -54.73 27.19
C ILE A 396 -6.08 -53.54 28.11
N ASN A 397 -5.27 -52.48 28.08
CA ASN A 397 -5.34 -51.43 29.07
C ASN A 397 -6.38 -50.35 28.78
N LYS A 398 -6.72 -50.08 27.49
CA LYS A 398 -7.64 -49.01 27.09
C LYS A 398 -9.02 -49.54 26.70
N ALA A 399 -9.12 -50.73 26.10
CA ALA A 399 -10.40 -51.37 25.86
C ALA A 399 -10.91 -52.18 27.07
N ASP A 400 -10.10 -52.30 28.14
CA ASP A 400 -10.42 -53.06 29.37
C ASP A 400 -10.76 -54.53 29.08
N LEU A 401 -10.00 -55.13 28.16
CA LEU A 401 -10.17 -56.51 27.73
C LEU A 401 -9.17 -57.41 28.46
N GLU A 402 -9.61 -58.63 28.80
CA GLU A 402 -8.73 -59.63 29.37
C GLU A 402 -7.70 -60.13 28.33
N GLU A 403 -6.50 -60.51 28.77
CA GLU A 403 -5.43 -60.96 27.91
C GLU A 403 -5.83 -62.12 26.99
N ASP A 404 -6.54 -63.09 27.55
CA ASP A 404 -7.04 -64.27 26.81
C ASP A 404 -8.03 -63.85 25.70
N THR A 405 -8.92 -62.87 25.96
CA THR A 405 -9.87 -62.34 24.98
C THR A 405 -9.16 -61.58 23.84
N VAL A 406 -8.14 -60.80 24.16
CA VAL A 406 -7.36 -60.12 23.14
C VAL A 406 -6.63 -61.10 22.23
N ASP A 407 -6.04 -62.17 22.84
CA ASP A 407 -5.34 -63.19 22.06
C ASP A 407 -6.30 -63.99 21.18
N GLU A 408 -7.53 -64.27 21.64
CA GLU A 408 -8.60 -64.94 20.87
C GLU A 408 -9.04 -64.04 19.66
N VAL A 409 -9.30 -62.77 19.91
CA VAL A 409 -9.65 -61.79 18.85
C VAL A 409 -8.56 -61.69 17.81
N LEU A 410 -7.31 -61.55 18.21
CA LEU A 410 -6.18 -61.48 17.30
C LEU A 410 -5.99 -62.78 16.50
N ALA A 411 -6.33 -63.94 17.07
CA ALA A 411 -6.25 -65.21 16.37
C ALA A 411 -7.37 -65.34 15.33
N ILE A 412 -8.59 -64.95 15.66
CA ILE A 412 -9.74 -64.92 14.70
C ILE A 412 -9.45 -64.03 13.52
N LEU A 413 -9.04 -62.78 13.79
CA LEU A 413 -8.77 -61.79 12.74
C LEU A 413 -7.58 -62.21 11.86
N ARG A 414 -6.52 -62.86 12.39
CA ARG A 414 -5.43 -63.43 11.56
C ARG A 414 -5.84 -64.58 10.69
N ALA A 415 -6.69 -65.45 11.18
CA ALA A 415 -7.18 -66.62 10.44
C ALA A 415 -7.93 -66.23 9.17
N GLU A 416 -8.65 -65.11 9.21
CA GLU A 416 -9.39 -64.62 8.04
C GLU A 416 -8.42 -64.17 6.90
N PHE A 417 -7.37 -63.47 7.25
CA PHE A 417 -6.36 -63.00 6.27
C PHE A 417 -5.40 -64.12 5.83
N GLU A 418 -5.25 -65.23 6.57
CA GLU A 418 -4.43 -66.38 6.21
C GLU A 418 -5.16 -67.36 5.28
N ASN A 419 -6.50 -67.25 5.16
CA ASN A 419 -7.32 -68.12 4.30
C ASN A 419 -7.54 -67.56 2.88
N GLU A 420 -7.10 -66.32 2.59
CA GLU A 420 -7.22 -65.69 1.26
C GLU A 420 -5.94 -65.89 0.39
N ASP A 421 -4.85 -66.48 0.88
CA ASP A 421 -3.69 -66.88 0.10
C ASP A 421 -3.82 -68.39 -0.29
#